data_bbda79feb29ec7333856f7e475816b5e
#
_entry.id   bbda79feb29ec7333856f7e475816b5e
#
_cell.length_a   1.000
_cell.length_b   1.000
_cell.length_c   1.000
_cell.angle_alpha   90.00
_cell.angle_beta   90.00
_cell.angle_gamma   90.00
#
_symmetry.space_group_name_H-M   'P 1'
#
loop_
_entity.id
_entity.type
_entity.pdbx_description
1 polymer ?
#
loop_
_entity_poly.entity_id
_entity_poly.type
_entity_poly.pdbx_seq_one_letter_code
_entity_poly.pdbx_strand_id
1 'polypeptide(L)'
;MADPNYPDPPAIDDWNRLLDGRVAVVTGGAVGIGGAISRLFAEHGAHVEIVDIDEELASAAVADIEQAGGSARAHVADVTDWGQLQVAASAVLDAHPHVHVLVNNVGDFRPLVRFRDSGPSDWQRMIELNFLHVVGATRLFVESMIAHGSGSIVNVHSVEGLRGYPGEPVYGAMKAATAKFSTDMAVHLGRHGVRVNGIGPDLTQTPQVDYIERSVGHEDLWPSWAPVGRMGWPVDQARVALFLASDLSAFVTGHNIPVDGGTKAGGGWYWSPVEGRFTNRPIGL
;
A
#
# COMPACT_ATOMS: atom_id res chain seq x y z
N MET A 1 15.94 -33.09 -16.40
CA MET A 1 16.01 -33.41 -14.96
C MET A 1 16.35 -32.12 -14.26
N ALA A 2 15.52 -31.69 -13.32
CA ALA A 2 15.80 -30.50 -12.52
C ALA A 2 17.11 -30.72 -11.74
N ASP A 3 18.00 -29.74 -11.73
CA ASP A 3 19.22 -29.76 -10.93
C ASP A 3 18.82 -29.63 -9.45
N PRO A 4 19.19 -30.58 -8.56
CA PRO A 4 18.82 -30.49 -7.13
C PRO A 4 19.36 -29.26 -6.42
N ASN A 5 20.32 -28.55 -7.02
CA ASN A 5 20.83 -27.26 -6.52
C ASN A 5 20.02 -26.07 -7.05
N TYR A 6 19.05 -26.28 -7.92
CA TYR A 6 18.18 -25.28 -8.49
C TYR A 6 16.72 -25.72 -8.30
N PRO A 7 16.09 -25.36 -7.17
CA PRO A 7 14.69 -25.71 -6.95
C PRO A 7 13.81 -25.06 -8.02
N ASP A 8 12.80 -25.80 -8.44
CA ASP A 8 11.77 -25.27 -9.33
C ASP A 8 11.06 -24.08 -8.67
N PRO A 9 10.57 -23.10 -9.46
CA PRO A 9 9.75 -22.04 -8.92
C PRO A 9 8.48 -22.61 -8.26
N PRO A 10 7.90 -21.91 -7.26
CA PRO A 10 6.67 -22.34 -6.62
C PRO A 10 5.56 -22.62 -7.66
N ALA A 11 4.87 -23.74 -7.52
CA ALA A 11 3.70 -24.04 -8.33
C ALA A 11 2.51 -23.13 -7.94
N ILE A 12 1.65 -22.83 -8.90
CA ILE A 12 0.36 -22.19 -8.63
C ILE A 12 -0.70 -23.27 -8.76
N ASP A 13 -1.12 -23.79 -7.62
CA ASP A 13 -2.06 -24.92 -7.54
C ASP A 13 -3.50 -24.51 -7.84
N ASP A 14 -3.91 -23.32 -7.35
CA ASP A 14 -5.23 -22.74 -7.61
C ASP A 14 -5.16 -21.23 -7.87
N TRP A 15 -5.52 -20.81 -9.07
CA TRP A 15 -5.54 -19.42 -9.48
C TRP A 15 -6.61 -18.58 -8.77
N ASN A 16 -7.61 -19.21 -8.16
CA ASN A 16 -8.64 -18.54 -7.38
C ASN A 16 -8.26 -18.42 -5.90
N ARG A 17 -7.20 -19.09 -5.46
CA ARG A 17 -6.76 -19.13 -4.07
C ARG A 17 -5.26 -18.89 -3.92
N LEU A 18 -4.80 -17.78 -4.49
CA LEU A 18 -3.37 -17.42 -4.55
C LEU A 18 -2.69 -17.21 -3.18
N LEU A 19 -3.48 -17.01 -2.12
CA LEU A 19 -3.03 -16.80 -0.75
C LEU A 19 -3.60 -17.84 0.23
N ASP A 20 -3.98 -19.02 -0.27
CA ASP A 20 -4.57 -20.06 0.57
C ASP A 20 -3.67 -20.42 1.75
N GLY A 21 -4.27 -20.43 2.96
CA GLY A 21 -3.56 -20.71 4.21
C GLY A 21 -2.53 -19.67 4.65
N ARG A 22 -2.42 -18.53 3.97
CA ARG A 22 -1.50 -17.44 4.35
C ARG A 22 -2.13 -16.49 5.34
N VAL A 23 -1.29 -15.93 6.22
CA VAL A 23 -1.64 -14.83 7.13
C VAL A 23 -1.10 -13.53 6.56
N ALA A 24 -1.98 -12.56 6.36
CA ALA A 24 -1.63 -11.24 5.84
C ALA A 24 -1.99 -10.14 6.86
N VAL A 25 -1.03 -9.30 7.18
CA VAL A 25 -1.25 -8.09 8.00
C VAL A 25 -1.40 -6.89 7.07
N VAL A 26 -2.47 -6.11 7.21
CA VAL A 26 -2.73 -4.90 6.41
C VAL A 26 -2.94 -3.71 7.33
N THR A 27 -2.02 -2.75 7.31
CA THR A 27 -2.18 -1.49 8.06
C THR A 27 -3.09 -0.52 7.30
N GLY A 28 -4.02 0.15 8.00
CA GLY A 28 -5.08 0.94 7.37
C GLY A 28 -5.97 0.05 6.49
N GLY A 29 -6.24 -1.17 6.96
CA GLY A 29 -6.88 -2.24 6.18
C GLY A 29 -8.41 -2.19 6.14
N ALA A 30 -9.05 -1.20 6.78
CA ALA A 30 -10.50 -1.13 6.88
C ALA A 30 -11.18 -0.59 5.61
N VAL A 31 -10.65 0.50 5.06
CA VAL A 31 -11.28 1.22 3.92
C VAL A 31 -10.26 1.59 2.83
N GLY A 32 -10.74 2.16 1.74
CA GLY A 32 -9.91 2.66 0.65
C GLY A 32 -9.06 1.55 0.01
N ILE A 33 -7.79 1.85 -0.26
CA ILE A 33 -6.85 0.91 -0.86
C ILE A 33 -6.61 -0.28 0.06
N GLY A 34 -6.34 -0.03 1.36
CA GLY A 34 -6.14 -1.08 2.34
C GLY A 34 -7.34 -2.01 2.48
N GLY A 35 -8.57 -1.44 2.55
CA GLY A 35 -9.79 -2.23 2.62
C GLY A 35 -10.03 -3.09 1.37
N ALA A 36 -9.68 -2.59 0.17
CA ALA A 36 -9.75 -3.39 -1.04
C ALA A 36 -8.70 -4.52 -1.06
N ILE A 37 -7.50 -4.27 -0.53
CA ILE A 37 -6.45 -5.28 -0.37
C ILE A 37 -6.92 -6.35 0.60
N SER A 38 -7.45 -5.97 1.77
CA SER A 38 -7.93 -6.89 2.80
C SER A 38 -9.02 -7.82 2.24
N ARG A 39 -10.02 -7.27 1.56
CA ARG A 39 -11.08 -8.07 0.93
C ARG A 39 -10.54 -9.01 -0.13
N LEU A 40 -9.74 -8.53 -1.07
CA LEU A 40 -9.22 -9.35 -2.15
C LEU A 40 -8.27 -10.46 -1.65
N PHE A 41 -7.48 -10.19 -0.61
CA PHE A 41 -6.62 -11.20 -0.01
C PHE A 41 -7.45 -12.30 0.67
N ALA A 42 -8.51 -11.94 1.38
CA ALA A 42 -9.43 -12.90 1.99
C ALA A 42 -10.18 -13.73 0.94
N GLU A 43 -10.64 -13.13 -0.17
CA GLU A 43 -11.21 -13.83 -1.32
C GLU A 43 -10.27 -14.88 -1.90
N HIS A 44 -8.95 -14.60 -1.87
CA HIS A 44 -7.91 -15.52 -2.31
C HIS A 44 -7.37 -16.46 -1.22
N GLY A 45 -8.08 -16.58 -0.10
CA GLY A 45 -7.86 -17.60 0.93
C GLY A 45 -6.92 -17.19 2.06
N ALA A 46 -6.49 -15.92 2.14
CA ALA A 46 -5.73 -15.45 3.29
C ALA A 46 -6.60 -15.27 4.53
N HIS A 47 -6.00 -15.50 5.71
CA HIS A 47 -6.50 -14.89 6.95
C HIS A 47 -5.91 -13.47 7.04
N VAL A 48 -6.77 -12.45 7.16
CA VAL A 48 -6.33 -11.04 7.14
C VAL A 48 -6.40 -10.41 8.52
N GLU A 49 -5.27 -9.98 9.04
CA GLU A 49 -5.14 -9.20 10.26
C GLU A 49 -5.14 -7.70 9.90
N ILE A 50 -6.25 -7.03 10.16
CA ILE A 50 -6.47 -5.61 9.85
C ILE A 50 -5.98 -4.78 11.04
N VAL A 51 -5.00 -3.91 10.84
CA VAL A 51 -4.57 -2.93 11.84
C VAL A 51 -5.07 -1.55 11.40
N ASP A 52 -6.03 -0.98 12.12
CA ASP A 52 -6.63 0.31 11.77
C ASP A 52 -6.87 1.15 13.04
N ILE A 53 -6.90 2.47 12.89
CA ILE A 53 -7.16 3.40 14.00
C ILE A 53 -8.67 3.49 14.31
N ASP A 54 -9.51 3.21 13.33
CA ASP A 54 -10.97 3.33 13.44
C ASP A 54 -11.62 1.97 13.74
N GLU A 55 -12.09 1.81 14.96
CA GLU A 55 -12.71 0.58 15.44
C GLU A 55 -13.98 0.19 14.69
N GLU A 56 -14.82 1.19 14.36
CA GLU A 56 -16.09 0.93 13.66
C GLU A 56 -15.86 0.46 12.23
N LEU A 57 -14.97 1.17 11.51
CA LEU A 57 -14.62 0.80 10.14
C LEU A 57 -13.88 -0.55 10.08
N ALA A 58 -12.98 -0.82 11.02
CA ALA A 58 -12.28 -2.09 11.09
C ALA A 58 -13.23 -3.27 11.37
N SER A 59 -14.16 -3.09 12.31
CA SER A 59 -15.18 -4.11 12.63
C SER A 59 -16.12 -4.35 11.45
N ALA A 60 -16.53 -3.30 10.75
CA ALA A 60 -17.36 -3.44 9.55
C ALA A 60 -16.61 -4.18 8.43
N ALA A 61 -15.32 -3.89 8.21
CA ALA A 61 -14.51 -4.58 7.22
C ALA A 61 -14.36 -6.09 7.52
N VAL A 62 -14.18 -6.45 8.79
CA VAL A 62 -14.16 -7.86 9.22
C VAL A 62 -15.49 -8.53 8.92
N ALA A 63 -16.62 -7.90 9.30
CA ALA A 63 -17.95 -8.45 9.06
C ALA A 63 -18.24 -8.66 7.56
N ASP A 64 -17.85 -7.71 6.70
CA ASP A 64 -17.98 -7.82 5.25
C ASP A 64 -17.17 -9.01 4.70
N ILE A 65 -15.93 -9.20 5.17
CA ILE A 65 -15.06 -10.30 4.75
C ILE A 65 -15.65 -11.65 5.20
N GLU A 66 -16.11 -11.75 6.44
CA GLU A 66 -16.70 -12.98 6.97
C GLU A 66 -18.02 -13.32 6.27
N GLN A 67 -18.85 -12.32 5.98
CA GLN A 67 -20.10 -12.51 5.22
C GLN A 67 -19.82 -13.02 3.80
N ALA A 68 -18.69 -12.62 3.20
CA ALA A 68 -18.25 -13.14 1.91
C ALA A 68 -17.59 -14.54 1.97
N GLY A 69 -17.49 -15.13 3.18
CA GLY A 69 -16.88 -16.45 3.40
C GLY A 69 -15.36 -16.43 3.59
N GLY A 70 -14.75 -15.25 3.73
CA GLY A 70 -13.34 -15.07 4.06
C GLY A 70 -13.07 -15.13 5.57
N SER A 71 -11.83 -14.82 5.95
CA SER A 71 -11.40 -14.81 7.35
C SER A 71 -10.58 -13.54 7.64
N ALA A 72 -10.99 -12.79 8.67
CA ALA A 72 -10.27 -11.60 9.10
C ALA A 72 -10.41 -11.35 10.60
N ARG A 73 -9.51 -10.54 11.15
CA ARG A 73 -9.55 -10.01 12.50
C ARG A 73 -9.07 -8.56 12.51
N ALA A 74 -9.64 -7.74 13.41
CA ALA A 74 -9.24 -6.34 13.56
C ALA A 74 -8.41 -6.13 14.84
N HIS A 75 -7.43 -5.22 14.73
CA HIS A 75 -6.64 -4.66 15.81
C HIS A 75 -6.73 -3.14 15.73
N VAL A 76 -7.27 -2.52 16.78
CA VAL A 76 -7.39 -1.06 16.85
C VAL A 76 -6.06 -0.49 17.32
N ALA A 77 -5.38 0.23 16.43
CA ALA A 77 -4.08 0.85 16.75
C ALA A 77 -3.77 2.02 15.82
N ASP A 78 -3.25 3.10 16.38
CA ASP A 78 -2.54 4.12 15.63
C ASP A 78 -1.13 3.61 15.31
N VAL A 79 -0.84 3.36 14.04
CA VAL A 79 0.47 2.85 13.60
C VAL A 79 1.61 3.86 13.81
N THR A 80 1.31 5.14 14.03
CA THR A 80 2.30 6.18 14.37
C THR A 80 2.67 6.16 15.85
N ASP A 81 1.85 5.52 16.70
CA ASP A 81 2.16 5.24 18.10
C ASP A 81 2.88 3.90 18.20
N TRP A 82 4.16 3.94 18.52
CA TRP A 82 4.99 2.75 18.63
C TRP A 82 4.47 1.72 19.64
N GLY A 83 3.92 2.17 20.77
CA GLY A 83 3.38 1.28 21.81
C GLY A 83 2.14 0.54 21.33
N GLN A 84 1.19 1.24 20.70
CA GLN A 84 0.00 0.63 20.14
C GLN A 84 0.34 -0.35 19.02
N LEU A 85 1.26 0.01 18.12
CA LEU A 85 1.72 -0.86 17.04
C LEU A 85 2.39 -2.14 17.59
N GLN A 86 3.19 -2.02 18.65
CA GLN A 86 3.78 -3.19 19.32
C GLN A 86 2.73 -4.11 19.93
N VAL A 87 1.72 -3.57 20.57
CA VAL A 87 0.62 -4.37 21.16
C VAL A 87 -0.15 -5.11 20.06
N ALA A 88 -0.51 -4.43 18.98
CA ALA A 88 -1.18 -5.05 17.84
C ALA A 88 -0.32 -6.15 17.21
N ALA A 89 0.96 -5.87 16.96
CA ALA A 89 1.87 -6.85 16.38
C ALA A 89 2.08 -8.08 17.28
N SER A 90 2.17 -7.89 18.61
CA SER A 90 2.26 -9.00 19.56
C SER A 90 1.02 -9.87 19.50
N ALA A 91 -0.17 -9.28 19.49
CA ALA A 91 -1.43 -10.04 19.40
C ALA A 91 -1.55 -10.85 18.10
N VAL A 92 -1.05 -10.32 16.98
CA VAL A 92 -0.98 -11.05 15.71
C VAL A 92 0.00 -12.22 15.81
N LEU A 93 1.22 -11.99 16.32
CA LEU A 93 2.28 -13.00 16.39
C LEU A 93 1.99 -14.10 17.41
N ASP A 94 1.26 -13.80 18.48
CA ASP A 94 0.78 -14.78 19.46
C ASP A 94 -0.26 -15.73 18.84
N ALA A 95 -1.11 -15.21 17.94
CA ALA A 95 -2.09 -16.00 17.22
C ALA A 95 -1.50 -16.75 16.00
N HIS A 96 -0.55 -16.11 15.33
CA HIS A 96 0.04 -16.58 14.09
C HIS A 96 1.58 -16.45 14.12
N PRO A 97 2.29 -17.52 14.51
CA PRO A 97 3.75 -17.49 14.56
C PRO A 97 4.43 -17.16 13.21
N HIS A 98 3.73 -17.46 12.08
CA HIS A 98 4.17 -17.09 10.75
C HIS A 98 3.22 -16.05 10.11
N VAL A 99 3.72 -14.83 9.97
CA VAL A 99 3.11 -13.79 9.12
C VAL A 99 3.71 -13.91 7.71
N HIS A 100 2.89 -14.24 6.73
CA HIS A 100 3.33 -14.47 5.35
C HIS A 100 3.42 -13.20 4.52
N VAL A 101 2.51 -12.25 4.78
CA VAL A 101 2.40 -11.00 4.04
C VAL A 101 2.25 -9.83 5.00
N LEU A 102 3.01 -8.75 4.77
CA LEU A 102 2.81 -7.46 5.41
C LEU A 102 2.52 -6.42 4.35
N VAL A 103 1.39 -5.71 4.46
CA VAL A 103 1.07 -4.55 3.63
C VAL A 103 1.12 -3.29 4.49
N ASN A 104 2.14 -2.45 4.27
CA ASN A 104 2.25 -1.13 4.87
C ASN A 104 1.50 -0.13 3.98
N ASN A 105 0.22 0.14 4.30
CA ASN A 105 -0.64 0.94 3.45
C ASN A 105 -0.94 2.34 4.01
N VAL A 106 -0.87 2.56 5.33
CA VAL A 106 -1.18 3.86 5.93
C VAL A 106 -0.35 4.99 5.32
N GLY A 107 -0.97 6.14 5.14
CA GLY A 107 -0.31 7.37 4.71
C GLY A 107 -1.33 8.46 4.33
N ASP A 108 -0.95 9.71 4.57
CA ASP A 108 -1.77 10.87 4.25
C ASP A 108 -0.89 12.09 3.96
N PHE A 109 -1.36 12.95 3.07
CA PHE A 109 -0.75 14.25 2.75
C PHE A 109 -1.53 15.45 3.33
N ARG A 110 -2.63 15.19 4.04
CA ARG A 110 -3.51 16.23 4.58
C ARG A 110 -3.17 16.60 6.02
N PRO A 111 -3.42 17.85 6.45
CA PRO A 111 -3.83 18.98 5.61
C PRO A 111 -2.72 19.41 4.66
N LEU A 112 -3.10 19.91 3.47
CA LEU A 112 -2.14 20.50 2.53
C LEU A 112 -1.68 21.86 3.09
N VAL A 113 -0.44 21.89 3.57
CA VAL A 113 0.22 23.13 4.02
C VAL A 113 1.27 23.50 3.00
N ARG A 114 1.24 24.75 2.51
CA ARG A 114 2.30 25.23 1.60
C ARG A 114 3.66 25.15 2.31
N PHE A 115 4.70 24.70 1.63
CA PHE A 115 6.01 24.54 2.25
C PHE A 115 6.53 25.80 2.97
N ARG A 116 6.31 26.99 2.40
CA ARG A 116 6.68 28.27 3.02
C ARG A 116 5.93 28.61 4.30
N ASP A 117 4.78 27.97 4.53
CA ASP A 117 3.89 28.21 5.66
C ASP A 117 3.97 27.04 6.67
N SER A 118 4.73 25.97 6.35
CA SER A 118 4.91 24.78 7.18
C SER A 118 6.09 24.92 8.13
N GLY A 119 6.06 24.17 9.23
CA GLY A 119 7.07 24.17 10.27
C GLY A 119 7.46 22.77 10.74
N PRO A 120 8.35 22.67 11.74
CA PRO A 120 8.86 21.41 12.24
C PRO A 120 7.80 20.39 12.66
N SER A 121 6.68 20.83 13.22
CA SER A 121 5.58 19.94 13.62
C SER A 121 4.87 19.31 12.41
N ASP A 122 4.69 20.07 11.32
CA ASP A 122 4.09 19.56 10.10
C ASP A 122 5.02 18.52 9.46
N TRP A 123 6.33 18.81 9.42
CA TRP A 123 7.33 17.91 8.86
C TRP A 123 7.43 16.61 9.66
N GLN A 124 7.49 16.72 10.99
CA GLN A 124 7.54 15.56 11.88
C GLN A 124 6.32 14.66 11.65
N ARG A 125 5.12 15.24 11.59
CA ARG A 125 3.90 14.51 11.30
C ARG A 125 3.96 13.78 9.95
N MET A 126 4.48 14.43 8.89
CA MET A 126 4.64 13.78 7.58
C MET A 126 5.62 12.61 7.63
N ILE A 127 6.70 12.73 8.39
CA ILE A 127 7.70 11.66 8.59
C ILE A 127 7.06 10.47 9.32
N GLU A 128 6.37 10.71 10.41
CA GLU A 128 5.72 9.67 11.22
C GLU A 128 4.65 8.93 10.41
N LEU A 129 3.75 9.70 9.78
CA LEU A 129 2.57 9.16 9.10
C LEU A 129 2.87 8.51 7.74
N ASN A 130 4.01 8.79 7.10
CA ASN A 130 4.30 8.28 5.76
C ASN A 130 5.55 7.43 5.65
N PHE A 131 6.36 7.34 6.74
CA PHE A 131 7.60 6.57 6.69
C PHE A 131 7.91 5.80 7.97
N LEU A 132 7.93 6.42 9.16
CA LEU A 132 8.41 5.75 10.37
C LEU A 132 7.57 4.54 10.74
N HIS A 133 6.26 4.58 10.58
CA HIS A 133 5.40 3.42 10.82
C HIS A 133 5.71 2.24 9.88
N VAL A 134 6.11 2.50 8.62
CA VAL A 134 6.53 1.46 7.67
C VAL A 134 7.77 0.73 8.18
N VAL A 135 8.76 1.49 8.68
CA VAL A 135 9.97 0.93 9.29
C VAL A 135 9.59 0.14 10.55
N GLY A 136 8.74 0.71 11.40
CA GLY A 136 8.27 0.09 12.64
C GLY A 136 7.53 -1.24 12.41
N ALA A 137 6.51 -1.25 11.56
CA ALA A 137 5.77 -2.47 11.26
C ALA A 137 6.67 -3.53 10.60
N THR A 138 7.53 -3.13 9.66
CA THR A 138 8.50 -4.05 9.06
C THR A 138 9.38 -4.68 10.13
N ARG A 139 9.91 -3.89 11.09
CA ARG A 139 10.77 -4.40 12.18
C ARG A 139 10.04 -5.41 13.07
N LEU A 140 8.75 -5.21 13.33
CA LEU A 140 7.97 -6.09 14.21
C LEU A 140 7.66 -7.45 13.56
N PHE A 141 7.40 -7.49 12.26
CA PHE A 141 6.98 -8.73 11.59
C PHE A 141 8.08 -9.47 10.85
N VAL A 142 9.20 -8.82 10.53
CA VAL A 142 10.26 -9.40 9.68
C VAL A 142 10.91 -10.64 10.30
N GLU A 143 11.07 -10.72 11.61
CA GLU A 143 11.68 -11.86 12.30
C GLU A 143 10.85 -13.14 12.12
N SER A 144 9.51 -13.03 12.13
CA SER A 144 8.61 -14.13 11.82
C SER A 144 8.84 -14.66 10.40
N MET A 145 8.97 -13.76 9.42
CA MET A 145 9.25 -14.13 8.03
C MET A 145 10.62 -14.80 7.86
N ILE A 146 11.66 -14.24 8.50
CA ILE A 146 13.03 -14.79 8.46
C ILE A 146 13.07 -16.18 9.09
N ALA A 147 12.43 -16.38 10.23
CA ALA A 147 12.40 -17.65 10.94
C ALA A 147 11.76 -18.78 10.10
N HIS A 148 10.81 -18.44 9.23
CA HIS A 148 10.13 -19.39 8.35
C HIS A 148 10.72 -19.45 6.93
N GLY A 149 11.73 -18.60 6.62
CA GLY A 149 12.38 -18.57 5.31
C GLY A 149 11.45 -18.13 4.17
N SER A 150 10.36 -17.44 4.47
CA SER A 150 9.35 -17.03 3.49
C SER A 150 8.58 -15.80 3.96
N GLY A 151 8.39 -14.81 3.06
CA GLY A 151 7.60 -13.63 3.33
C GLY A 151 7.47 -12.69 2.12
N SER A 152 6.45 -11.86 2.14
CA SER A 152 6.28 -10.76 1.18
C SER A 152 5.86 -9.48 1.88
N ILE A 153 6.64 -8.42 1.70
CA ILE A 153 6.32 -7.08 2.20
C ILE A 153 5.95 -6.19 1.02
N VAL A 154 4.77 -5.58 1.08
CA VAL A 154 4.25 -4.65 0.08
C VAL A 154 4.09 -3.28 0.73
N ASN A 155 4.86 -2.31 0.28
CA ASN A 155 4.81 -0.93 0.79
C ASN A 155 4.02 -0.03 -0.16
N VAL A 156 2.97 0.62 0.33
CA VAL A 156 2.19 1.58 -0.45
C VAL A 156 2.83 2.96 -0.32
N HIS A 157 3.63 3.30 -1.34
CA HIS A 157 4.19 4.65 -1.46
C HIS A 157 3.24 5.55 -2.30
N SER A 158 3.72 6.26 -3.29
CA SER A 158 2.95 7.08 -4.23
C SER A 158 3.79 7.37 -5.46
N VAL A 159 3.18 7.63 -6.59
CA VAL A 159 3.89 8.21 -7.75
C VAL A 159 4.55 9.55 -7.38
N GLU A 160 4.03 10.25 -6.36
CA GLU A 160 4.61 11.50 -5.87
C GLU A 160 5.98 11.30 -5.18
N GLY A 161 6.33 10.09 -4.81
CA GLY A 161 7.69 9.70 -4.42
C GLY A 161 8.62 9.41 -5.61
N LEU A 162 8.08 9.35 -6.84
CA LEU A 162 8.81 8.98 -8.04
C LEU A 162 8.90 10.12 -9.07
N ARG A 163 8.27 11.26 -8.78
CA ARG A 163 8.26 12.48 -9.59
C ARG A 163 8.19 13.72 -8.70
N GLY A 164 8.36 14.93 -9.27
CA GLY A 164 8.19 16.18 -8.53
C GLY A 164 6.75 16.38 -8.06
N TYR A 165 6.56 16.67 -6.77
CA TYR A 165 5.25 16.95 -6.18
C TYR A 165 5.21 18.36 -5.59
N PRO A 166 4.53 19.31 -6.24
CA PRO A 166 4.47 20.70 -5.78
C PRO A 166 3.44 20.92 -4.67
N GLY A 167 2.56 19.94 -4.37
CA GLY A 167 1.49 20.08 -3.39
C GLY A 167 1.99 20.04 -1.95
N GLU A 168 2.73 19.00 -1.59
CA GLU A 168 3.32 18.80 -0.26
C GLU A 168 4.69 18.11 -0.41
N PRO A 169 5.81 18.87 -0.47
CA PRO A 169 7.14 18.33 -0.77
C PRO A 169 7.66 17.33 0.26
N VAL A 170 7.32 17.47 1.56
CA VAL A 170 7.78 16.54 2.60
C VAL A 170 7.07 15.19 2.45
N TYR A 171 5.77 15.18 2.12
CA TYR A 171 5.05 13.95 1.76
C TYR A 171 5.73 13.23 0.60
N GLY A 172 6.01 13.95 -0.51
CA GLY A 172 6.70 13.38 -1.67
C GLY A 172 8.04 12.77 -1.28
N ALA A 173 8.83 13.48 -0.44
CA ALA A 173 10.11 12.99 0.07
C ALA A 173 9.94 11.70 0.92
N MET A 174 8.91 11.62 1.78
CA MET A 174 8.67 10.43 2.60
C MET A 174 8.19 9.25 1.75
N LYS A 175 7.37 9.48 0.73
CA LYS A 175 6.98 8.43 -0.22
C LYS A 175 8.16 7.96 -1.07
N ALA A 176 9.11 8.83 -1.41
CA ALA A 176 10.39 8.45 -2.01
C ALA A 176 11.26 7.63 -1.03
N ALA A 177 11.30 8.01 0.25
CA ALA A 177 11.98 7.24 1.29
C ALA A 177 11.39 5.83 1.43
N THR A 178 10.06 5.68 1.42
CA THR A 178 9.37 4.38 1.45
C THR A 178 9.71 3.52 0.22
N ALA A 179 9.75 4.12 -0.97
CA ALA A 179 10.15 3.42 -2.19
C ALA A 179 11.62 2.96 -2.12
N LYS A 180 12.52 3.82 -1.62
CA LYS A 180 13.94 3.46 -1.44
C LYS A 180 14.11 2.38 -0.37
N PHE A 181 13.41 2.48 0.76
CA PHE A 181 13.41 1.49 1.82
C PHE A 181 12.98 0.12 1.31
N SER A 182 11.96 0.04 0.45
CA SER A 182 11.54 -1.21 -0.20
C SER A 182 12.69 -1.85 -0.98
N THR A 183 13.43 -1.07 -1.76
CA THR A 183 14.57 -1.55 -2.54
C THR A 183 15.72 -2.04 -1.66
N ASP A 184 16.05 -1.31 -0.58
CA ASP A 184 17.13 -1.67 0.34
C ASP A 184 16.79 -2.93 1.12
N MET A 185 15.56 -3.01 1.65
CA MET A 185 15.08 -4.18 2.38
C MET A 185 15.00 -5.44 1.50
N ALA A 186 14.69 -5.30 0.21
CA ALA A 186 14.71 -6.42 -0.73
C ALA A 186 16.08 -7.05 -0.84
N VAL A 187 17.13 -6.24 -0.90
CA VAL A 187 18.53 -6.72 -0.94
C VAL A 187 18.93 -7.31 0.41
N HIS A 188 18.53 -6.66 1.51
CA HIS A 188 18.85 -7.10 2.86
C HIS A 188 18.20 -8.44 3.22
N LEU A 189 16.95 -8.66 2.80
CA LEU A 189 16.14 -9.80 3.20
C LEU A 189 16.07 -10.94 2.17
N GLY A 190 16.54 -10.72 0.94
CA GLY A 190 16.37 -11.68 -0.15
C GLY A 190 16.94 -13.07 0.15
N ARG A 191 18.09 -13.17 0.82
CA ARG A 191 18.69 -14.45 1.23
C ARG A 191 17.92 -15.18 2.34
N HIS A 192 16.97 -14.49 2.99
CA HIS A 192 16.07 -15.05 3.99
C HIS A 192 14.72 -15.48 3.38
N GLY A 193 14.60 -15.48 2.05
CA GLY A 193 13.37 -15.83 1.36
C GLY A 193 12.27 -14.77 1.46
N VAL A 194 12.60 -13.57 1.90
CA VAL A 194 11.63 -12.47 2.04
C VAL A 194 11.76 -11.49 0.88
N ARG A 195 10.66 -11.28 0.16
CA ARG A 195 10.57 -10.29 -0.92
C ARG A 195 10.01 -8.97 -0.39
N VAL A 196 10.51 -7.87 -0.91
CA VAL A 196 10.01 -6.53 -0.56
C VAL A 196 9.81 -5.71 -1.82
N ASN A 197 8.59 -5.24 -2.04
CA ASN A 197 8.24 -4.42 -3.20
C ASN A 197 7.35 -3.25 -2.78
N GLY A 198 7.22 -2.28 -3.65
CA GLY A 198 6.34 -1.14 -3.46
C GLY A 198 5.29 -1.00 -4.55
N ILE A 199 4.14 -0.45 -4.23
CA ILE A 199 3.16 0.05 -5.20
C ILE A 199 3.02 1.56 -5.06
N GLY A 200 2.89 2.26 -6.19
CA GLY A 200 2.76 3.72 -6.25
C GLY A 200 1.42 4.14 -6.85
N PRO A 201 0.37 4.31 -6.03
CA PRO A 201 -0.90 4.83 -6.48
C PRO A 201 -0.82 6.26 -7.04
N ASP A 202 -1.70 6.58 -8.00
CA ASP A 202 -2.14 7.92 -8.36
C ASP A 202 -3.64 7.88 -8.72
N LEU A 203 -4.32 9.02 -8.69
CA LEU A 203 -5.70 9.21 -9.15
C LEU A 203 -6.65 8.06 -8.71
N THR A 204 -6.47 7.52 -7.51
CA THR A 204 -7.28 6.44 -7.00
C THR A 204 -8.42 7.01 -6.15
N GLN A 205 -9.67 6.72 -6.55
CA GLN A 205 -10.87 7.13 -5.82
C GLN A 205 -10.94 6.42 -4.47
N THR A 206 -10.91 7.17 -3.39
CA THR A 206 -11.00 6.65 -2.01
C THR A 206 -11.80 7.60 -1.13
N PRO A 207 -12.30 7.16 0.04
CA PRO A 207 -12.91 8.09 1.00
C PRO A 207 -11.97 9.21 1.46
N GLN A 208 -10.65 8.94 1.47
CA GLN A 208 -9.63 9.94 1.81
C GLN A 208 -9.46 11.00 0.73
N VAL A 209 -9.56 10.61 -0.55
CA VAL A 209 -9.43 11.53 -1.69
C VAL A 209 -10.57 11.27 -2.66
N ASP A 210 -11.68 11.96 -2.42
CA ASP A 210 -12.86 11.87 -3.27
C ASP A 210 -12.69 12.72 -4.53
N TYR A 211 -12.20 12.07 -5.60
CA TYR A 211 -12.08 12.72 -6.91
C TYR A 211 -13.43 12.94 -7.57
N ILE A 212 -14.44 12.09 -7.29
CA ILE A 212 -15.78 12.22 -7.85
C ILE A 212 -16.41 13.51 -7.33
N GLU A 213 -16.43 13.73 -6.02
CA GLU A 213 -16.95 14.95 -5.43
C GLU A 213 -16.20 16.20 -5.93
N ARG A 214 -14.88 16.11 -6.05
CA ARG A 214 -14.04 17.23 -6.48
C ARG A 214 -14.17 17.59 -7.96
N SER A 215 -14.74 16.71 -8.76
CA SER A 215 -14.89 16.89 -10.21
C SER A 215 -16.33 17.05 -10.66
N VAL A 216 -17.26 17.30 -9.75
CA VAL A 216 -18.67 17.57 -10.10
C VAL A 216 -18.76 18.68 -11.15
N GLY A 217 -19.43 18.38 -12.27
CA GLY A 217 -19.54 19.26 -13.43
C GLY A 217 -18.35 19.22 -14.41
N HIS A 218 -17.41 18.31 -14.19
CA HIS A 218 -16.22 18.09 -15.04
C HIS A 218 -15.99 16.59 -15.33
N GLU A 219 -17.02 15.79 -15.25
CA GLU A 219 -16.97 14.32 -15.42
C GLU A 219 -16.55 13.90 -16.83
N ASP A 220 -16.82 14.73 -17.81
CA ASP A 220 -16.39 14.58 -19.21
C ASP A 220 -14.86 14.63 -19.37
N LEU A 221 -14.14 15.18 -18.38
CA LEU A 221 -12.69 15.24 -18.38
C LEU A 221 -12.02 13.98 -17.80
N TRP A 222 -12.76 13.09 -17.13
CA TRP A 222 -12.17 11.89 -16.52
C TRP A 222 -11.36 11.03 -17.49
N PRO A 223 -11.79 10.81 -18.76
CA PRO A 223 -10.98 10.05 -19.72
C PRO A 223 -9.62 10.66 -20.02
N SER A 224 -9.43 11.96 -19.78
CA SER A 224 -8.15 12.64 -20.01
C SER A 224 -7.23 12.69 -18.79
N TRP A 225 -7.68 12.25 -17.63
CA TRP A 225 -6.90 12.33 -16.37
C TRP A 225 -5.75 11.33 -16.30
N ALA A 226 -5.91 10.17 -16.92
CA ALA A 226 -4.84 9.20 -17.05
C ALA A 226 -4.81 8.62 -18.47
N PRO A 227 -3.64 8.22 -19.00
CA PRO A 227 -3.51 7.59 -20.32
C PRO A 227 -4.44 6.40 -20.57
N VAL A 228 -4.79 5.64 -19.51
CA VAL A 228 -5.78 4.53 -19.63
C VAL A 228 -7.24 5.01 -19.76
N GLY A 229 -7.50 6.32 -19.73
CA GLY A 229 -8.82 6.90 -19.98
C GLY A 229 -9.82 6.80 -18.82
N ARG A 230 -9.37 6.56 -17.59
CA ARG A 230 -10.22 6.52 -16.37
C ARG A 230 -9.43 6.80 -15.11
N MET A 231 -10.15 7.12 -14.04
CA MET A 231 -9.58 7.09 -12.69
C MET A 231 -9.27 5.65 -12.25
N GLY A 232 -8.35 5.51 -11.30
CA GLY A 232 -8.10 4.28 -10.59
C GLY A 232 -9.13 4.03 -9.49
N TRP A 233 -9.36 2.76 -9.20
CA TRP A 233 -10.15 2.30 -8.06
C TRP A 233 -9.26 1.57 -7.07
N PRO A 234 -9.63 1.46 -5.78
CA PRO A 234 -8.88 0.68 -4.80
C PRO A 234 -8.57 -0.75 -5.26
N VAL A 235 -9.48 -1.38 -6.01
CA VAL A 235 -9.27 -2.74 -6.55
C VAL A 235 -8.14 -2.80 -7.58
N ASP A 236 -7.83 -1.72 -8.30
CA ASP A 236 -6.68 -1.71 -9.23
C ASP A 236 -5.37 -1.85 -8.43
N GLN A 237 -5.29 -1.20 -7.28
CA GLN A 237 -4.16 -1.30 -6.35
C GLN A 237 -4.09 -2.69 -5.71
N ALA A 238 -5.24 -3.20 -5.25
CA ALA A 238 -5.34 -4.50 -4.59
C ALA A 238 -4.88 -5.65 -5.49
N ARG A 239 -5.18 -5.61 -6.79
CA ARG A 239 -4.74 -6.63 -7.76
C ARG A 239 -3.23 -6.69 -7.90
N VAL A 240 -2.55 -5.55 -7.92
CA VAL A 240 -1.08 -5.52 -7.95
C VAL A 240 -0.50 -5.96 -6.61
N ALA A 241 -1.11 -5.57 -5.49
CA ALA A 241 -0.72 -6.06 -4.17
C ALA A 241 -0.87 -7.58 -4.07
N LEU A 242 -1.95 -8.17 -4.59
CA LEU A 242 -2.17 -9.63 -4.64
C LEU A 242 -1.07 -10.33 -5.46
N PHE A 243 -0.73 -9.81 -6.65
CA PHE A 243 0.39 -10.32 -7.43
C PHE A 243 1.68 -10.32 -6.61
N LEU A 244 2.00 -9.20 -5.95
CA LEU A 244 3.22 -9.07 -5.15
C LEU A 244 3.20 -9.93 -3.88
N ALA A 245 2.04 -10.18 -3.27
CA ALA A 245 1.88 -11.02 -2.10
C ALA A 245 1.99 -12.52 -2.41
N SER A 246 1.62 -12.93 -3.62
CA SER A 246 1.54 -14.33 -4.03
C SER A 246 2.82 -14.85 -4.69
N ASP A 247 2.85 -16.17 -4.96
CA ASP A 247 3.95 -16.84 -5.65
C ASP A 247 4.04 -16.49 -7.13
N LEU A 248 3.03 -15.81 -7.70
CA LEU A 248 3.12 -15.23 -9.04
C LEU A 248 4.30 -14.28 -9.19
N SER A 249 4.74 -13.67 -8.09
CA SER A 249 5.88 -12.76 -8.03
C SER A 249 7.11 -13.35 -7.31
N ALA A 250 7.25 -14.69 -7.29
CA ALA A 250 8.33 -15.36 -6.54
C ALA A 250 9.76 -14.88 -6.92
N PHE A 251 9.94 -14.35 -8.13
CA PHE A 251 11.22 -13.80 -8.61
C PHE A 251 11.20 -12.26 -8.76
N VAL A 252 10.25 -11.57 -8.08
CA VAL A 252 10.11 -10.12 -8.12
C VAL A 252 10.36 -9.55 -6.73
N THR A 253 11.47 -8.83 -6.56
CA THR A 253 11.81 -8.12 -5.31
C THR A 253 12.59 -6.84 -5.61
N GLY A 254 12.46 -5.82 -4.77
CA GLY A 254 13.14 -4.52 -4.90
C GLY A 254 12.51 -3.55 -5.91
N HIS A 255 11.32 -3.87 -6.42
CA HIS A 255 10.63 -3.05 -7.41
C HIS A 255 9.59 -2.11 -6.79
N ASN A 256 9.46 -0.93 -7.37
CA ASN A 256 8.45 0.07 -7.03
C ASN A 256 7.56 0.28 -8.26
N ILE A 257 6.37 -0.29 -8.25
CA ILE A 257 5.47 -0.38 -9.39
C ILE A 257 4.44 0.76 -9.33
N PRO A 258 4.46 1.74 -10.25
CA PRO A 258 3.37 2.71 -10.38
C PRO A 258 2.08 1.99 -10.79
N VAL A 259 1.01 2.22 -10.03
CA VAL A 259 -0.34 1.72 -10.34
C VAL A 259 -1.22 2.95 -10.51
N ASP A 260 -1.04 3.62 -11.64
CA ASP A 260 -1.37 5.02 -11.83
C ASP A 260 -2.07 5.35 -13.16
N GLY A 261 -2.44 4.32 -13.92
CA GLY A 261 -3.03 4.50 -15.25
C GLY A 261 -2.10 5.19 -16.26
N GLY A 262 -0.80 5.24 -15.98
CA GLY A 262 0.22 5.82 -16.86
C GLY A 262 0.52 7.31 -16.61
N THR A 263 0.00 7.92 -15.55
CA THR A 263 0.20 9.36 -15.26
C THR A 263 1.66 9.71 -15.05
N LYS A 264 2.43 8.84 -14.38
CA LYS A 264 3.88 9.03 -14.23
C LYS A 264 4.60 8.96 -15.59
N ALA A 265 4.26 7.98 -16.41
CA ALA A 265 4.84 7.82 -17.74
C ALA A 265 4.47 8.97 -18.67
N GLY A 266 3.27 9.53 -18.52
CA GLY A 266 2.77 10.67 -19.31
C GLY A 266 3.39 12.04 -18.98
N GLY A 267 4.28 12.14 -18.00
CA GLY A 267 5.06 13.35 -17.72
C GLY A 267 4.66 14.11 -16.45
N GLY A 268 3.50 13.86 -15.88
CA GLY A 268 3.21 14.35 -14.54
C GLY A 268 2.58 15.74 -14.46
N TRP A 269 3.14 16.62 -13.65
CA TRP A 269 2.56 17.90 -13.29
C TRP A 269 2.92 19.01 -14.29
N TYR A 270 1.95 19.88 -14.63
CA TYR A 270 2.14 21.09 -15.43
C TYR A 270 1.39 22.28 -14.81
N TRP A 271 1.83 23.48 -15.14
CA TRP A 271 1.18 24.71 -14.69
C TRP A 271 -0.12 24.94 -15.48
N SER A 272 -1.24 25.08 -14.76
CA SER A 272 -2.51 25.50 -15.36
C SER A 272 -2.65 27.02 -15.26
N PRO A 273 -2.65 27.77 -16.36
CA PRO A 273 -2.86 29.21 -16.32
C PRO A 273 -4.29 29.59 -15.93
N VAL A 274 -5.26 28.69 -16.17
CA VAL A 274 -6.68 28.89 -15.82
C VAL A 274 -6.86 28.80 -14.30
N GLU A 275 -6.18 27.86 -13.64
CA GLU A 275 -6.32 27.65 -12.20
C GLU A 275 -5.26 28.38 -11.38
N GLY A 276 -4.23 28.94 -12.01
CA GLY A 276 -3.12 29.60 -11.33
C GLY A 276 -2.32 28.69 -10.40
N ARG A 277 -2.26 27.38 -10.71
CA ARG A 277 -1.57 26.35 -9.91
C ARG A 277 -0.99 25.26 -10.78
N PHE A 278 -0.09 24.47 -10.20
CA PHE A 278 0.31 23.23 -10.82
C PHE A 278 -0.83 22.20 -10.77
N THR A 279 -0.98 21.48 -11.87
CA THR A 279 -1.96 20.39 -12.01
C THR A 279 -1.36 19.24 -12.84
N ASN A 280 -1.79 18.04 -12.60
CA ASN A 280 -1.55 16.88 -13.46
C ASN A 280 -2.84 16.40 -14.13
N ARG A 281 -3.85 17.26 -14.14
CA ARG A 281 -5.18 16.99 -14.70
C ARG A 281 -5.46 18.03 -15.78
N PRO A 282 -5.79 17.61 -16.99
CA PRO A 282 -6.13 18.54 -18.07
C PRO A 282 -7.52 19.14 -17.87
N ILE A 283 -7.65 20.04 -16.90
CA ILE A 283 -8.89 20.77 -16.64
C ILE A 283 -8.88 22.02 -17.51
N GLY A 284 -9.93 22.28 -18.25
CA GLY A 284 -10.14 23.53 -18.97
C GLY A 284 -9.33 23.67 -20.25
N LEU A 285 -9.14 22.62 -20.99
CA LEU A 285 -8.72 22.69 -22.39
C LEU A 285 -9.89 23.03 -23.28
#